data_871f3aaeaf84393f0c0d4c5fc9c20b23
#
_entry.id   871f3aaeaf84393f0c0d4c5fc9c20b23
#
_cell.length_a   1.000
_cell.length_b   1.000
_cell.length_c   1.000
_cell.angle_alpha   90.00
_cell.angle_beta   90.00
_cell.angle_gamma   90.00
#
_symmetry.space_group_name_H-M   'P 1'
#
loop_
_entity.id
_entity.type
_entity.pdbx_description
1 polymer ?
#
loop_
_entity_poly.entity_id
_entity_poly.type
_entity_poly.pdbx_seq_one_letter_code
_entity_poly.pdbx_strand_id
1 'polypeptide(L)'
;MCSTYAEAPDLKRPVVCFDESPTQLIGEARQPTPAKSGQLERYDCEYKRNGTVNVFVFLDVHRPWRRVKVTDRRAAEDFATCMRELTDVHYPKAERIRVVLDNLSTHSAGALYQAFPASEARRVLRRLEFHYVPKHASWLNMVEIDRRLARSVPGSAHRRARPARV
;
A
#
# COMPACT_ATOMS: atom_id res chain seq x y z
N MET A 1 9.33 18.52 6.79
CA MET A 1 9.92 17.36 6.09
C MET A 1 10.29 16.37 7.18
N CYS A 2 9.95 15.09 7.05
CA CYS A 2 10.34 14.12 8.07
C CYS A 2 11.88 13.98 8.02
N SER A 3 12.56 14.25 9.13
CA SER A 3 14.05 14.21 9.19
C SER A 3 14.61 12.85 8.73
N THR A 4 13.83 11.80 8.91
CA THR A 4 14.16 10.43 8.51
C THR A 4 14.43 10.26 7.01
N TYR A 5 13.87 11.11 6.15
CA TYR A 5 14.09 11.05 4.70
C TYR A 5 15.42 11.66 4.25
N ALA A 6 16.00 12.54 5.05
CA ALA A 6 17.24 13.24 4.74
C ALA A 6 18.50 12.45 5.18
N GLU A 7 18.31 11.35 5.88
CA GLU A 7 19.42 10.50 6.32
C GLU A 7 20.01 9.72 5.16
N ALA A 8 21.31 9.44 5.22
CA ALA A 8 21.99 8.63 4.22
C ALA A 8 21.42 7.19 4.17
N PRO A 9 21.41 6.55 2.99
CA PRO A 9 20.98 5.16 2.85
C PRO A 9 21.77 4.21 3.77
N ASP A 10 21.05 3.41 4.55
CA ASP A 10 21.65 2.39 5.40
C ASP A 10 20.90 1.05 5.22
N LEU A 11 21.59 0.04 4.69
CA LEU A 11 21.02 -1.28 4.46
C LEU A 11 20.65 -2.04 5.74
N LYS A 12 21.28 -1.69 6.86
CA LYS A 12 20.96 -2.26 8.17
C LYS A 12 19.76 -1.58 8.83
N ARG A 13 19.52 -0.31 8.44
CA ARG A 13 18.42 0.51 8.96
C ARG A 13 17.62 1.19 7.84
N PRO A 14 17.02 0.41 6.92
CA PRO A 14 16.25 0.96 5.81
C PRO A 14 15.09 1.81 6.30
N VAL A 15 14.68 2.76 5.45
CA VAL A 15 13.48 3.59 5.65
C VAL A 15 12.41 3.13 4.67
N VAL A 16 11.29 2.69 5.20
CA VAL A 16 10.17 2.19 4.41
C VAL A 16 8.92 3.00 4.74
N CYS A 17 8.33 3.63 3.75
CA CYS A 17 7.01 4.23 3.88
C CYS A 17 5.93 3.16 3.70
N PHE A 18 4.93 3.20 4.55
CA PHE A 18 3.78 2.32 4.53
C PHE A 18 2.49 3.14 4.48
N ASP A 19 1.56 2.72 3.64
CA ASP A 19 0.25 3.36 3.52
C ASP A 19 -0.81 2.36 3.09
N GLU A 20 -2.07 2.68 3.37
CA GLU A 20 -3.20 1.86 2.95
C GLU A 20 -4.22 2.67 2.15
N SER A 21 -4.93 1.99 1.27
CA SER A 21 -5.97 2.60 0.46
C SER A 21 -7.14 1.66 0.25
N PRO A 22 -8.32 1.98 0.78
CA PRO A 22 -9.52 1.29 0.38
C PRO A 22 -9.80 1.59 -1.09
N THR A 23 -9.97 0.55 -1.87
CA THR A 23 -10.24 0.63 -3.31
C THR A 23 -11.56 -0.06 -3.63
N GLN A 24 -12.52 0.69 -4.16
CA GLN A 24 -13.78 0.13 -4.59
C GLN A 24 -13.60 -0.64 -5.90
N LEU A 25 -14.03 -1.90 -5.90
CA LEU A 25 -14.08 -2.70 -7.11
C LEU A 25 -15.35 -2.35 -7.89
N ILE A 26 -15.15 -1.88 -9.11
CA ILE A 26 -16.22 -1.56 -10.04
C ILE A 26 -16.17 -2.51 -11.23
N GLY A 27 -17.32 -3.05 -11.60
CA GLY A 27 -17.51 -3.84 -12.82
C GLY A 27 -18.41 -3.10 -13.79
N GLU A 28 -18.36 -3.48 -15.05
CA GLU A 28 -19.25 -2.95 -16.08
C GLU A 28 -20.65 -3.56 -15.89
N ALA A 29 -21.68 -2.73 -15.93
CA ALA A 29 -23.06 -3.20 -15.92
C ALA A 29 -23.46 -3.80 -17.28
N ARG A 30 -22.89 -3.25 -18.38
CA ARG A 30 -23.09 -3.68 -19.76
C ARG A 30 -21.77 -3.77 -20.50
N GLN A 31 -21.70 -4.63 -21.52
CA GLN A 31 -20.52 -4.70 -22.36
C GLN A 31 -20.38 -3.43 -23.21
N PRO A 32 -19.18 -2.85 -23.29
CA PRO A 32 -18.93 -1.71 -24.18
C PRO A 32 -19.27 -2.05 -25.62
N THR A 33 -19.84 -1.10 -26.35
CA THR A 33 -20.00 -1.25 -27.80
C THR A 33 -18.65 -0.96 -28.46
N PRO A 34 -18.03 -1.93 -29.17
CA PRO A 34 -16.71 -1.73 -29.76
C PRO A 34 -16.75 -0.67 -30.87
N ALA A 35 -15.62 0.01 -31.05
CA ALA A 35 -15.45 0.99 -32.12
C ALA A 35 -15.66 0.34 -33.50
N LYS A 36 -16.38 1.05 -34.40
CA LYS A 36 -16.55 0.71 -35.82
C LYS A 36 -16.12 1.89 -36.66
N SER A 37 -15.91 1.68 -37.97
CA SER A 37 -15.58 2.76 -38.89
C SER A 37 -16.64 3.87 -38.80
N GLY A 38 -16.19 5.10 -38.46
CA GLY A 38 -17.07 6.26 -38.26
C GLY A 38 -17.82 6.31 -36.91
N GLN A 39 -17.64 5.34 -35.99
CA GLN A 39 -18.24 5.32 -34.67
C GLN A 39 -17.18 5.05 -33.60
N LEU A 40 -17.06 5.95 -32.63
CA LEU A 40 -16.19 5.77 -31.46
C LEU A 40 -16.76 4.67 -30.54
N GLU A 41 -15.86 4.01 -29.82
CA GLU A 41 -16.22 3.08 -28.75
C GLU A 41 -17.11 3.78 -27.72
N ARG A 42 -18.21 3.15 -27.33
CA ARG A 42 -19.17 3.67 -26.33
C ARG A 42 -19.14 2.82 -25.09
N TYR A 43 -18.95 3.48 -23.96
CA TYR A 43 -19.04 2.90 -22.63
C TYR A 43 -20.34 3.32 -21.96
N ASP A 44 -20.93 2.42 -21.20
CA ASP A 44 -22.04 2.76 -20.32
C ASP A 44 -21.51 3.54 -19.10
N CYS A 45 -22.26 4.54 -18.65
CA CYS A 45 -21.98 5.27 -17.42
C CYS A 45 -22.37 4.46 -16.17
N GLU A 46 -23.18 3.42 -16.33
CA GLU A 46 -23.57 2.55 -15.24
C GLU A 46 -22.48 1.56 -14.91
N TYR A 47 -22.19 1.41 -13.61
CA TYR A 47 -21.24 0.44 -13.09
C TYR A 47 -21.82 -0.35 -11.93
N LYS A 48 -21.40 -1.59 -11.80
CA LYS A 48 -21.75 -2.47 -10.69
C LYS A 48 -20.66 -2.40 -9.64
N ARG A 49 -21.03 -2.18 -8.39
CA ARG A 49 -20.10 -2.24 -7.25
C ARG A 49 -19.87 -3.70 -6.87
N ASN A 50 -18.62 -4.16 -6.97
CA ASN A 50 -18.23 -5.55 -6.68
C ASN A 50 -17.51 -5.68 -5.33
N GLY A 51 -17.76 -4.76 -4.40
CA GLY A 51 -17.13 -4.73 -3.08
C GLY A 51 -15.99 -3.73 -2.99
N THR A 52 -15.27 -3.80 -1.88
CA THR A 52 -14.10 -2.96 -1.59
C THR A 52 -12.96 -3.88 -1.16
N VAL A 53 -11.78 -3.63 -1.67
CA VAL A 53 -10.54 -4.25 -1.21
C VAL A 53 -9.65 -3.20 -0.57
N ASN A 54 -8.77 -3.63 0.31
CA ASN A 54 -7.76 -2.77 0.89
C ASN A 54 -6.40 -3.05 0.24
N VAL A 55 -5.71 -1.98 -0.14
CA VAL A 55 -4.41 -2.05 -0.81
C VAL A 55 -3.37 -1.47 0.13
N PHE A 56 -2.49 -2.32 0.64
CA PHE A 56 -1.31 -1.93 1.41
C PHE A 56 -0.14 -1.73 0.47
N VAL A 57 0.54 -0.59 0.62
CA VAL A 57 1.68 -0.21 -0.20
C VAL A 57 2.90 0.03 0.67
N PHE A 58 4.01 -0.54 0.29
CA PHE A 58 5.32 -0.30 0.87
C PHE A 58 6.22 0.34 -0.18
N LEU A 59 7.00 1.32 0.22
CA LEU A 59 7.96 2.03 -0.61
C LEU A 59 9.27 2.23 0.17
N ASP A 60 10.39 1.71 -0.33
CA ASP A 60 11.71 2.03 0.21
C ASP A 60 12.12 3.42 -0.28
N VAL A 61 12.51 4.29 0.64
CA VAL A 61 12.84 5.69 0.35
C VAL A 61 14.11 5.83 -0.48
N HIS A 62 15.06 4.92 -0.30
CA HIS A 62 16.41 5.02 -0.87
C HIS A 62 16.67 4.02 -2.00
N ARG A 63 15.74 3.07 -2.22
CA ARG A 63 15.90 2.05 -3.25
C ARG A 63 14.65 1.97 -4.14
N PRO A 64 14.79 1.60 -5.40
CA PRO A 64 13.66 1.40 -6.31
C PRO A 64 12.89 0.11 -5.96
N TRP A 65 12.46 -0.01 -4.71
CA TRP A 65 11.72 -1.16 -4.21
C TRP A 65 10.32 -0.74 -3.73
N ARG A 66 9.34 -1.43 -4.25
CA ARG A 66 7.94 -1.24 -3.92
C ARG A 66 7.25 -2.59 -3.77
N ARG A 67 6.37 -2.70 -2.80
CA ARG A 67 5.52 -3.87 -2.61
C ARG A 67 4.08 -3.44 -2.42
N VAL A 68 3.16 -4.19 -3.03
CA VAL A 68 1.72 -4.02 -2.87
C VAL A 68 1.14 -5.33 -2.36
N LYS A 69 0.25 -5.24 -1.36
CA LYS A 69 -0.54 -6.35 -0.85
C LYS A 69 -2.00 -5.96 -0.85
N VAL A 70 -2.86 -6.83 -1.38
CA VAL A 70 -4.30 -6.63 -1.41
C VAL A 70 -4.94 -7.56 -0.40
N THR A 71 -5.86 -7.02 0.41
CA THR A 71 -6.64 -7.79 1.39
C THR A 71 -8.12 -7.41 1.28
N ASP A 72 -8.99 -8.31 1.70
CA ASP A 72 -10.45 -8.06 1.70
C ASP A 72 -10.87 -7.13 2.83
N ARG A 73 -10.05 -7.02 3.87
CA ARG A 73 -10.35 -6.27 5.08
C ARG A 73 -9.22 -5.31 5.44
N ARG A 74 -9.57 -4.32 6.23
CA ARG A 74 -8.67 -3.38 6.89
C ARG A 74 -8.60 -3.72 8.37
N ALA A 75 -7.99 -4.83 8.71
CA ALA A 75 -7.90 -5.29 10.08
C ALA A 75 -6.50 -5.04 10.67
N ALA A 76 -6.44 -4.91 11.99
CA ALA A 76 -5.16 -4.85 12.71
C ALA A 76 -4.28 -6.07 12.43
N GLU A 77 -4.90 -7.22 12.18
CA GLU A 77 -4.24 -8.48 11.80
C GLU A 77 -3.54 -8.38 10.43
N ASP A 78 -4.16 -7.69 9.47
CA ASP A 78 -3.56 -7.48 8.14
C ASP A 78 -2.32 -6.60 8.24
N PHE A 79 -2.41 -5.51 9.02
CA PHE A 79 -1.26 -4.67 9.34
C PHE A 79 -0.15 -5.47 10.02
N ALA A 80 -0.47 -6.26 11.05
CA ALA A 80 0.50 -7.07 11.76
C ALA A 80 1.20 -8.09 10.84
N THR A 81 0.42 -8.73 9.94
CA THR A 81 0.96 -9.65 8.95
C THR A 81 1.89 -8.93 7.97
N CYS A 82 1.52 -7.73 7.53
CA CYS A 82 2.37 -6.88 6.70
C CYS A 82 3.71 -6.54 7.38
N MET A 83 3.68 -6.19 8.67
CA MET A 83 4.90 -5.89 9.43
C MET A 83 5.80 -7.11 9.63
N ARG A 84 5.21 -8.28 9.84
CA ARG A 84 5.97 -9.55 9.91
C ARG A 84 6.62 -9.88 8.57
N GLU A 85 5.89 -9.80 7.46
CA GLU A 85 6.43 -10.02 6.12
C GLU A 85 7.56 -9.02 5.80
N LEU A 86 7.40 -7.77 6.21
CA LEU A 86 8.42 -6.74 6.03
C LEU A 86 9.73 -7.13 6.71
N THR A 87 9.66 -7.63 7.97
CA THR A 87 10.85 -8.01 8.72
C THR A 87 11.46 -9.33 8.24
N ASP A 88 10.63 -10.34 7.98
CA ASP A 88 11.12 -11.71 7.79
C ASP A 88 11.43 -12.05 6.34
N VAL A 89 10.68 -11.44 5.40
CA VAL A 89 10.78 -11.74 3.97
C VAL A 89 11.53 -10.65 3.21
N HIS A 90 11.13 -9.39 3.42
CA HIS A 90 11.65 -8.29 2.59
C HIS A 90 12.98 -7.72 3.09
N TYR A 91 13.16 -7.68 4.40
CA TYR A 91 14.38 -7.16 5.05
C TYR A 91 14.95 -8.12 6.11
N PRO A 92 15.21 -9.40 5.77
CA PRO A 92 15.64 -10.40 6.76
C PRO A 92 16.97 -10.04 7.42
N LYS A 93 17.84 -9.27 6.73
CA LYS A 93 19.18 -8.88 7.20
C LYS A 93 19.22 -7.50 7.87
N ALA A 94 18.13 -6.76 7.88
CA ALA A 94 18.10 -5.45 8.55
C ALA A 94 18.14 -5.63 10.07
N GLU A 95 18.92 -4.81 10.74
CA GLU A 95 18.94 -4.77 12.21
C GLU A 95 17.67 -4.10 12.74
N ARG A 96 17.27 -3.00 12.11
CA ARG A 96 16.07 -2.25 12.44
C ARG A 96 15.49 -1.59 11.19
N ILE A 97 14.19 -1.64 11.01
CA ILE A 97 13.48 -1.03 9.88
C ILE A 97 12.70 0.17 10.41
N ARG A 98 12.98 1.35 9.87
CA ARG A 98 12.23 2.58 10.17
C ARG A 98 11.01 2.64 9.27
N VAL A 99 9.83 2.52 9.85
CA VAL A 99 8.56 2.52 9.12
C VAL A 99 7.87 3.85 9.30
N VAL A 100 7.74 4.60 8.21
CA VAL A 100 6.98 5.85 8.18
C VAL A 100 5.54 5.54 7.79
N LEU A 101 4.59 5.89 8.64
CA LEU A 101 3.18 5.55 8.50
C LEU A 101 2.28 6.65 9.07
N ASP A 102 0.99 6.61 8.70
CA ASP A 102 -0.02 7.46 9.29
C ASP A 102 -0.42 7.01 10.71
N ASN A 103 -1.07 7.91 11.44
CA ASN A 103 -1.45 7.67 12.83
C ASN A 103 -2.85 7.03 12.93
N LEU A 104 -3.09 5.95 12.19
CA LEU A 104 -4.31 5.16 12.32
C LEU A 104 -4.28 4.26 13.56
N SER A 105 -5.44 4.05 14.16
CA SER A 105 -5.57 3.18 15.36
C SER A 105 -5.14 1.74 15.11
N THR A 106 -5.27 1.25 13.89
CA THR A 106 -4.83 -0.09 13.46
C THR A 106 -3.32 -0.17 13.25
N HIS A 107 -2.62 0.95 13.07
CA HIS A 107 -1.19 1.03 12.80
C HIS A 107 -0.39 1.17 14.10
N SER A 108 -0.48 0.21 14.98
CA SER A 108 0.16 0.28 16.30
C SER A 108 0.88 -1.01 16.68
N ALA A 109 1.81 -0.90 17.63
CA ALA A 109 2.45 -2.07 18.21
C ALA A 109 1.42 -3.04 18.83
N GLY A 110 0.29 -2.53 19.34
CA GLY A 110 -0.81 -3.32 19.89
C GLY A 110 -1.41 -4.28 18.86
N ALA A 111 -1.48 -3.90 17.58
CA ALA A 111 -1.99 -4.76 16.52
C ALA A 111 -1.20 -6.07 16.38
N LEU A 112 0.12 -6.04 16.60
CA LEU A 112 0.95 -7.24 16.52
C LEU A 112 0.65 -8.20 17.70
N TYR A 113 0.37 -7.67 18.88
CA TYR A 113 -0.01 -8.49 20.04
C TYR A 113 -1.43 -9.07 19.92
N GLN A 114 -2.31 -8.43 19.14
CA GLN A 114 -3.63 -8.98 18.83
C GLN A 114 -3.55 -10.13 17.81
N ALA A 115 -2.63 -10.02 16.84
CA ALA A 115 -2.52 -10.97 15.75
C ALA A 115 -1.62 -12.17 16.06
N PHE A 116 -0.60 -12.00 16.92
CA PHE A 116 0.44 -13.00 17.15
C PHE A 116 0.64 -13.29 18.64
N PRO A 117 1.18 -14.47 18.98
CA PRO A 117 1.66 -14.74 20.33
C PRO A 117 2.69 -13.69 20.79
N ALA A 118 2.71 -13.37 22.08
CA ALA A 118 3.53 -12.29 22.63
C ALA A 118 5.03 -12.41 22.32
N SER A 119 5.56 -13.63 22.22
CA SER A 119 6.95 -13.87 21.85
C SER A 119 7.25 -13.45 20.40
N GLU A 120 6.35 -13.79 19.48
CA GLU A 120 6.48 -13.44 18.07
C GLU A 120 6.25 -11.94 17.84
N ALA A 121 5.21 -11.36 18.43
CA ALA A 121 4.95 -9.92 18.37
C ALA A 121 6.18 -9.14 18.85
N ARG A 122 6.77 -9.53 19.96
CA ARG A 122 7.97 -8.90 20.51
C ARG A 122 9.19 -9.07 19.60
N ARG A 123 9.36 -10.25 18.98
CA ARG A 123 10.44 -10.51 18.04
C ARG A 123 10.38 -9.56 16.84
N VAL A 124 9.19 -9.40 16.23
CA VAL A 124 8.97 -8.51 15.09
C VAL A 124 9.17 -7.04 15.51
N LEU A 125 8.55 -6.61 16.61
CA LEU A 125 8.64 -5.23 17.10
C LEU A 125 10.06 -4.78 17.44
N ARG A 126 10.93 -5.66 17.92
CA ARG A 126 12.35 -5.33 18.17
C ARG A 126 13.08 -4.86 16.92
N ARG A 127 12.60 -5.23 15.73
CA ARG A 127 13.18 -4.87 14.44
C ARG A 127 12.47 -3.71 13.75
N LEU A 128 11.39 -3.18 14.34
CA LEU A 128 10.61 -2.08 13.80
C LEU A 128 10.79 -0.82 14.65
N GLU A 129 10.83 0.30 13.97
CA GLU A 129 10.83 1.64 14.57
C GLU A 129 9.77 2.46 13.83
N PHE A 130 8.65 2.74 14.49
CA PHE A 130 7.52 3.45 13.89
C PHE A 130 7.72 4.96 13.97
N HIS A 131 7.65 5.62 12.82
CA HIS A 131 7.70 7.07 12.67
C HIS A 131 6.35 7.54 12.14
N TYR A 132 5.53 8.07 13.02
CA TYR A 132 4.20 8.54 12.64
C TYR A 132 4.27 9.93 12.02
N VAL A 133 3.61 10.09 10.86
CA VAL A 133 3.42 11.42 10.28
C VAL A 133 2.44 12.23 11.16
N PRO A 134 2.62 13.56 11.26
CA PRO A 134 1.70 14.40 12.04
C PRO A 134 0.25 14.27 11.54
N LYS A 135 -0.71 14.44 12.46
CA LYS A 135 -2.13 14.50 12.10
C LYS A 135 -2.34 15.54 11.00
N HIS A 136 -3.17 15.21 10.03
CA HIS A 136 -3.49 16.04 8.86
C HIS A 136 -2.31 16.33 7.91
N ALA A 137 -1.22 15.57 8.02
CA ALA A 137 -0.05 15.69 7.17
C ALA A 137 0.31 14.38 6.45
N SER A 138 -0.68 13.56 6.14
CA SER A 138 -0.50 12.28 5.42
C SER A 138 0.22 12.46 4.07
N TRP A 139 0.08 13.65 3.45
CA TRP A 139 0.82 14.05 2.24
C TRP A 139 2.35 14.04 2.42
N LEU A 140 2.87 13.99 3.65
CA LEU A 140 4.29 13.78 3.92
C LEU A 140 4.71 12.31 3.75
N ASN A 141 3.77 11.37 3.68
CA ASN A 141 4.08 9.98 3.39
C ASN A 141 4.41 9.84 1.89
N MET A 142 5.60 9.35 1.57
CA MET A 142 6.06 9.23 0.17
C MET A 142 5.15 8.31 -0.67
N VAL A 143 4.47 7.35 -0.07
CA VAL A 143 3.47 6.52 -0.78
C VAL A 143 2.35 7.38 -1.35
N GLU A 144 1.83 8.37 -0.61
CA GLU A 144 0.80 9.27 -1.12
C GLU A 144 1.31 10.14 -2.27
N ILE A 145 2.55 10.64 -2.17
CA ILE A 145 3.18 11.42 -3.23
C ILE A 145 3.30 10.58 -4.50
N ASP A 146 3.82 9.37 -4.38
CA ASP A 146 3.97 8.43 -5.50
C ASP A 146 2.63 8.10 -6.17
N ARG A 147 1.57 7.87 -5.38
CA ARG A 147 0.21 7.62 -5.88
C ARG A 147 -0.38 8.84 -6.61
N ARG A 148 -0.11 10.05 -6.16
CA ARG A 148 -0.54 11.28 -6.83
C ARG A 148 0.17 11.44 -8.17
N LEU A 149 1.48 11.22 -8.21
CA LEU A 149 2.27 11.26 -9.45
C LEU A 149 1.78 10.20 -10.44
N ALA A 150 1.53 8.98 -10.01
CA ALA A 150 1.00 7.92 -10.88
C ALA A 150 -0.38 8.26 -11.47
N ARG A 151 -1.24 8.99 -10.74
CA ARG A 151 -2.54 9.46 -11.24
C ARG A 151 -2.44 10.65 -12.19
N SER A 152 -1.40 11.46 -12.08
CA SER A 152 -1.21 12.66 -12.92
C SER A 152 -0.59 12.36 -14.29
N VAL A 153 -0.11 11.13 -14.53
CA VAL A 153 0.43 10.72 -15.83
C VAL A 153 -0.73 10.47 -16.79
N PRO A 154 -0.86 11.25 -17.90
CA PRO A 154 -1.89 11.01 -18.90
C PRO A 154 -1.73 9.61 -19.50
N GLY A 155 -2.77 8.78 -19.43
CA GLY A 155 -2.77 7.40 -19.94
C GLY A 155 -2.67 6.31 -18.86
N SER A 156 -2.47 6.64 -17.58
CA SER A 156 -2.53 5.64 -16.49
C SER A 156 -3.97 5.25 -16.08
N ALA A 157 -4.96 6.03 -16.51
CA ALA A 157 -6.36 5.69 -16.38
C ALA A 157 -6.71 4.60 -17.40
N HIS A 158 -6.98 3.39 -16.92
CA HIS A 158 -7.56 2.27 -17.66
C HIS A 158 -6.63 1.44 -18.58
N ARG A 159 -5.51 0.93 -18.09
CA ARG A 159 -5.13 -0.42 -18.54
C ARG A 159 -6.01 -1.43 -17.78
N ARG A 160 -7.20 -1.65 -18.31
CA ARG A 160 -8.07 -2.74 -17.88
C ARG A 160 -7.33 -4.05 -18.09
N ALA A 161 -7.23 -4.86 -17.03
CA ALA A 161 -6.77 -6.23 -17.17
C ALA A 161 -7.71 -6.92 -18.18
N ARG A 162 -7.18 -7.30 -19.34
CA ARG A 162 -7.89 -8.19 -20.25
C ARG A 162 -8.06 -9.52 -19.51
N PRO A 163 -9.27 -10.07 -19.43
CA PRO A 163 -9.43 -11.43 -18.94
C PRO A 163 -8.63 -12.36 -19.85
N ALA A 164 -7.85 -13.25 -19.23
CA ALA A 164 -7.21 -14.34 -19.96
C ALA A 164 -8.30 -15.13 -20.68
N ARG A 165 -8.15 -15.32 -21.97
CA ARG A 165 -9.00 -16.24 -22.72
C ARG A 165 -8.65 -17.65 -22.22
N VAL A 166 -9.67 -18.34 -21.71
CA VAL A 166 -9.67 -19.80 -21.54
C VAL A 166 -9.82 -20.43 -22.91
#